data_217864229f2aa388f3359cfed028451a
#
_entry.id   217864229f2aa388f3359cfed028451a
#
_cell.length_a   1.000
_cell.length_b   1.000
_cell.length_c   1.000
_cell.angle_alpha   90.00
_cell.angle_beta   90.00
_cell.angle_gamma   90.00
#
_symmetry.space_group_name_H-M   'P 1'
#
loop_
_entity.id
_entity.type
_entity.pdbx_description
1 polymer ?
#
loop_
_entity_poly.entity_id
_entity_poly.type
_entity_poly.pdbx_seq_one_letter_code
_entity_poly.pdbx_strand_id
1 'polypeptide(L)'
;MARNMLDPKIVTESEIRELPLFIKIYGSLCIASGVISIPVYLMFFGYIAQQLIQNPDTVTIGANPLVALAIAIVGISFAVLDTVGLIVFGISLIKNRRRHAARWSYALIVVTIIQIIIDMMLSGIGSHLIRPAVQLVILIALSITVDPSLRQERELQRRLRNMINREAARDAMLGRDETGEGFIRLNFFNLFWVFVACSVIGLVLETIWHMVVVEPGVYQDRAGLLFGPFSPIYGFGALLMTVALNRFYKKNPIIIFMVSACIGALFEVAVAWFLQISFGVVAWDYNHMRLFGMPDPIAVLFGGRTCTMFAGIWGCLGLAWIRVLLPRLLKLINRIPWTWRYSLTSICTLLMLIDGVMTLQSLDCWFERVSGLTPQTHVEQFYAAHFDDDYMQHRFQSMTITPQDTSRVLSAEDSAA
;
A
#
# COMPACT_ATOMS: atom_id res chain seq x y z
N MET A 1 22.50 -18.91 -18.52
CA MET A 1 22.76 -18.14 -19.78
C MET A 1 22.47 -16.64 -19.68
N ALA A 2 21.47 -16.18 -18.95
CA ALA A 2 21.16 -14.74 -18.82
C ALA A 2 22.23 -13.88 -18.09
N ARG A 3 23.08 -14.45 -17.26
CA ARG A 3 24.15 -13.73 -16.54
C ARG A 3 25.29 -13.26 -17.43
N ASN A 4 25.49 -13.88 -18.60
CA ASN A 4 26.55 -13.55 -19.57
C ASN A 4 26.11 -12.58 -20.67
N MET A 5 24.86 -12.11 -20.69
CA MET A 5 24.35 -11.15 -21.68
C MET A 5 24.52 -9.69 -21.27
N LEU A 6 24.92 -9.40 -20.05
CA LEU A 6 25.21 -8.04 -19.62
C LEU A 6 26.68 -7.76 -19.88
N ASP A 7 26.96 -7.03 -20.96
CA ASP A 7 28.32 -6.56 -21.25
C ASP A 7 28.82 -5.71 -20.05
N PRO A 8 29.90 -6.13 -19.37
CA PRO A 8 30.44 -5.38 -18.22
C PRO A 8 30.77 -3.93 -18.55
N LYS A 9 31.06 -3.60 -19.80
CA LYS A 9 31.31 -2.23 -20.27
C LYS A 9 30.05 -1.35 -20.17
N ILE A 10 28.87 -1.88 -20.47
CA ILE A 10 27.60 -1.13 -20.38
C ILE A 10 27.28 -0.81 -18.91
N VAL A 11 27.59 -1.72 -17.99
CA VAL A 11 27.41 -1.51 -16.54
C VAL A 11 28.29 -0.35 -16.06
N THR A 12 29.56 -0.34 -16.48
CA THR A 12 30.55 0.66 -16.06
C THR A 12 30.23 2.05 -16.64
N GLU A 13 29.84 2.13 -17.92
CA GLU A 13 29.49 3.40 -18.56
C GLU A 13 28.22 4.03 -17.95
N SER A 14 27.21 3.23 -17.59
CA SER A 14 26.00 3.76 -16.99
C SER A 14 26.22 4.31 -15.56
N GLU A 15 27.23 3.81 -14.86
CA GLU A 15 27.62 4.28 -13.52
C GLU A 15 28.49 5.57 -13.57
N ILE A 16 29.27 5.73 -14.61
CA ILE A 16 30.18 6.87 -14.79
C ILE A 16 29.47 8.12 -15.33
N ARG A 17 28.33 7.94 -16.02
CA ARG A 17 27.60 9.08 -16.59
C ARG A 17 27.08 10.02 -15.50
N GLU A 18 27.42 11.28 -15.58
CA GLU A 18 26.95 12.30 -14.64
C GLU A 18 25.43 12.45 -14.64
N LEU A 19 24.87 12.71 -13.45
CA LEU A 19 23.48 13.05 -13.31
C LEU A 19 23.23 14.46 -13.89
N PRO A 20 22.08 14.68 -14.56
CA PRO A 20 21.69 16.00 -15.03
C PRO A 20 21.70 17.05 -13.91
N LEU A 21 22.01 18.29 -14.27
CA LEU A 21 22.16 19.39 -13.31
C LEU A 21 20.90 19.57 -12.45
N PHE A 22 19.71 19.46 -13.05
CA PHE A 22 18.43 19.60 -12.30
C PHE A 22 18.26 18.57 -11.19
N ILE A 23 18.79 17.34 -11.36
CA ILE A 23 18.78 16.31 -10.31
C ILE A 23 19.75 16.69 -9.18
N LYS A 24 20.91 17.26 -9.50
CA LYS A 24 21.85 17.76 -8.48
C LYS A 24 21.27 18.96 -7.71
N ILE A 25 20.55 19.87 -8.40
CA ILE A 25 19.81 20.97 -7.77
C ILE A 25 18.73 20.42 -6.81
N TYR A 26 17.95 19.44 -7.26
CA TYR A 26 16.97 18.79 -6.37
C TYR A 26 17.65 18.13 -5.17
N GLY A 27 18.83 17.53 -5.34
CA GLY A 27 19.63 17.02 -4.23
C GLY A 27 20.00 18.10 -3.20
N SER A 28 20.33 19.32 -3.67
CA SER A 28 20.59 20.46 -2.77
C SER A 28 19.33 20.89 -2.04
N LEU A 29 18.16 20.91 -2.69
CA LEU A 29 16.87 21.21 -2.08
C LEU A 29 16.49 20.15 -1.01
N CYS A 30 16.75 18.88 -1.26
CA CYS A 30 16.55 17.81 -0.27
C CYS A 30 17.38 18.04 1.00
N ILE A 31 18.67 18.44 0.85
CA ILE A 31 19.52 18.74 1.99
C ILE A 31 19.01 19.98 2.74
N ALA A 32 18.68 21.04 2.02
CA ALA A 32 18.18 22.27 2.62
C ALA A 32 16.86 22.01 3.38
N SER A 33 15.92 21.29 2.76
CA SER A 33 14.66 20.90 3.39
C SER A 33 14.90 20.07 4.65
N GLY A 34 15.77 19.06 4.59
CA GLY A 34 16.09 18.24 5.75
C GLY A 34 16.73 19.03 6.88
N VAL A 35 17.70 19.90 6.58
CA VAL A 35 18.36 20.74 7.59
C VAL A 35 17.40 21.72 8.24
N ILE A 36 16.49 22.35 7.47
CA ILE A 36 15.48 23.28 7.99
C ILE A 36 14.43 22.55 8.83
N SER A 37 14.09 21.32 8.49
CA SER A 37 13.09 20.53 9.24
C SER A 37 13.55 20.16 10.65
N ILE A 38 14.86 20.00 10.90
CA ILE A 38 15.39 19.61 12.22
C ILE A 38 15.00 20.61 13.33
N PRO A 39 15.32 21.93 13.24
CA PRO A 39 14.92 22.89 14.26
C PRO A 39 13.40 23.02 14.37
N VAL A 40 12.65 22.90 13.27
CA VAL A 40 11.18 22.95 13.31
C VAL A 40 10.62 21.80 14.15
N TYR A 41 11.12 20.58 13.95
CA TYR A 41 10.70 19.45 14.79
C TYR A 41 11.11 19.63 16.25
N LEU A 42 12.32 20.11 16.53
CA LEU A 42 12.74 20.38 17.91
C LEU A 42 11.85 21.41 18.61
N MET A 43 11.46 22.48 17.91
CA MET A 43 10.53 23.47 18.43
C MET A 43 9.14 22.89 18.67
N PHE A 44 8.62 22.12 17.73
CA PHE A 44 7.32 21.46 17.83
C PHE A 44 7.28 20.45 18.98
N PHE A 45 8.34 19.65 19.16
CA PHE A 45 8.47 18.75 20.31
C PHE A 45 8.54 19.49 21.62
N GLY A 46 9.32 20.56 21.68
CA GLY A 46 9.39 21.40 22.87
C GLY A 46 8.03 21.98 23.25
N TYR A 47 7.29 22.45 22.26
CA TYR A 47 5.93 22.98 22.46
C TYR A 47 4.95 21.92 22.96
N ILE A 48 4.91 20.72 22.31
CA ILE A 48 4.03 19.62 22.76
C ILE A 48 4.41 19.17 24.16
N ALA A 49 5.69 18.99 24.47
CA ALA A 49 6.14 18.63 25.81
C ALA A 49 5.73 19.65 26.84
N GLN A 50 5.84 20.93 26.51
CA GLN A 50 5.41 22.02 27.38
C GLN A 50 3.90 22.01 27.61
N GLN A 51 3.09 21.80 26.58
CA GLN A 51 1.63 21.70 26.69
C GLN A 51 1.20 20.50 27.53
N LEU A 52 1.79 19.32 27.32
CA LEU A 52 1.51 18.15 28.14
C LEU A 52 1.84 18.33 29.63
N ILE A 53 2.87 19.11 29.94
CA ILE A 53 3.28 19.38 31.33
C ILE A 53 2.40 20.46 31.99
N GLN A 54 2.05 21.51 31.22
CA GLN A 54 1.35 22.69 31.78
C GLN A 54 -0.18 22.54 31.75
N ASN A 55 -0.73 21.88 30.76
CA ASN A 55 -2.18 21.77 30.52
C ASN A 55 -2.57 20.36 30.09
N PRO A 56 -2.47 19.33 30.94
CA PRO A 56 -2.77 17.96 30.58
C PRO A 56 -4.22 17.72 30.10
N ASP A 57 -5.15 18.57 30.56
CA ASP A 57 -6.58 18.47 30.26
C ASP A 57 -6.99 19.14 28.93
N THR A 58 -6.11 19.90 28.28
CA THR A 58 -6.42 20.59 27.01
C THR A 58 -6.15 19.74 25.76
N VAL A 59 -5.46 18.63 25.90
CA VAL A 59 -5.23 17.69 24.81
C VAL A 59 -6.41 16.73 24.75
N THR A 60 -7.49 17.15 24.12
CA THR A 60 -8.60 16.27 23.73
C THR A 60 -8.10 15.34 22.64
N ILE A 61 -7.45 14.26 23.04
CA ILE A 61 -7.10 13.16 22.15
C ILE A 61 -8.36 12.28 22.08
N GLY A 62 -8.80 11.93 20.85
CA GLY A 62 -10.05 11.21 20.59
C GLY A 62 -10.31 9.99 21.47
N ALA A 63 -11.27 9.15 21.13
CA ALA A 63 -11.78 8.06 21.99
C ALA A 63 -10.74 7.09 22.58
N ASN A 64 -9.53 7.00 21.96
CA ASN A 64 -8.42 6.14 22.41
C ASN A 64 -7.09 6.93 22.54
N PRO A 65 -6.89 7.71 23.60
CA PRO A 65 -5.74 8.58 23.77
C PRO A 65 -4.38 7.86 23.70
N LEU A 66 -4.29 6.65 24.24
CA LEU A 66 -3.06 5.86 24.20
C LEU A 66 -2.69 5.42 22.78
N VAL A 67 -3.68 5.04 21.98
CA VAL A 67 -3.48 4.64 20.59
C VAL A 67 -3.06 5.84 19.76
N ALA A 68 -3.74 6.97 19.87
CA ALA A 68 -3.40 8.20 19.16
C ALA A 68 -1.98 8.67 19.53
N LEU A 69 -1.61 8.63 20.81
CA LEU A 69 -0.26 8.96 21.26
C LEU A 69 0.79 8.00 20.68
N ALA A 70 0.52 6.69 20.67
CA ALA A 70 1.42 5.71 20.09
C ALA A 70 1.62 5.94 18.58
N ILE A 71 0.55 6.20 17.84
CA ILE A 71 0.60 6.52 16.42
C ILE A 71 1.37 7.81 16.17
N ALA A 72 1.17 8.84 16.98
CA ALA A 72 1.89 10.10 16.90
C ALA A 72 3.40 9.91 17.13
N ILE A 73 3.81 9.13 18.14
CA ILE A 73 5.22 8.82 18.41
C ILE A 73 5.84 8.08 17.20
N VAL A 74 5.13 7.11 16.64
CA VAL A 74 5.57 6.41 15.44
C VAL A 74 5.70 7.37 14.25
N GLY A 75 4.70 8.23 14.02
CA GLY A 75 4.70 9.25 12.97
C GLY A 75 5.90 10.18 13.06
N ILE A 76 6.19 10.67 14.26
CA ILE A 76 7.37 11.48 14.55
C ILE A 76 8.67 10.72 14.21
N SER A 77 8.76 9.46 14.59
CA SER A 77 9.93 8.64 14.30
C SER A 77 10.15 8.51 12.78
N PHE A 78 9.07 8.31 12.01
CA PHE A 78 9.13 8.26 10.56
C PHE A 78 9.45 9.63 9.93
N ALA A 79 8.97 10.74 10.49
CA ALA A 79 9.32 12.10 10.04
C ALA A 79 10.82 12.40 10.23
N VAL A 80 11.41 11.95 11.34
CA VAL A 80 12.86 12.04 11.57
C VAL A 80 13.62 11.15 10.56
N LEU A 81 13.17 9.92 10.31
CA LEU A 81 13.75 9.03 9.31
C LEU A 81 13.69 9.62 7.90
N ASP A 82 12.56 10.23 7.53
CA ASP A 82 12.39 10.92 6.25
C ASP A 82 13.38 12.07 6.12
N THR A 83 13.49 12.91 7.14
CA THR A 83 14.42 14.05 7.19
C THR A 83 15.87 13.61 7.00
N VAL A 84 16.33 12.63 7.77
CA VAL A 84 17.69 12.07 7.65
C VAL A 84 17.90 11.41 6.28
N GLY A 85 16.91 10.66 5.83
CA GLY A 85 16.89 10.01 4.52
C GLY A 85 17.03 11.00 3.37
N LEU A 86 16.29 12.12 3.40
CA LEU A 86 16.37 13.19 2.40
C LEU A 86 17.76 13.81 2.34
N ILE A 87 18.40 14.07 3.50
CA ILE A 87 19.78 14.60 3.54
C ILE A 87 20.76 13.62 2.88
N VAL A 88 20.71 12.34 3.27
CA VAL A 88 21.61 11.30 2.71
C VAL A 88 21.35 11.07 1.22
N PHE A 89 20.08 11.09 0.81
CA PHE A 89 19.69 11.00 -0.58
C PHE A 89 20.23 12.18 -1.39
N GLY A 90 20.02 13.41 -0.90
CA GLY A 90 20.53 14.64 -1.53
C GLY A 90 22.05 14.63 -1.69
N ILE A 91 22.81 14.25 -0.64
CA ILE A 91 24.27 14.09 -0.71
C ILE A 91 24.66 13.05 -1.77
N SER A 92 23.90 11.96 -1.87
CA SER A 92 24.18 10.88 -2.84
C SER A 92 23.93 11.32 -4.27
N LEU A 93 22.91 12.18 -4.51
CA LEU A 93 22.63 12.78 -5.83
C LEU A 93 23.75 13.76 -6.26
N ILE A 94 24.17 14.65 -5.35
CA ILE A 94 25.23 15.63 -5.63
C ILE A 94 26.57 14.92 -5.92
N LYS A 95 26.90 13.89 -5.12
CA LYS A 95 28.14 13.11 -5.29
C LYS A 95 28.06 12.09 -6.43
N ASN A 96 27.00 12.09 -7.24
CA ASN A 96 26.77 11.16 -8.35
C ASN A 96 26.84 9.66 -7.98
N ARG A 97 26.51 9.32 -6.72
CA ARG A 97 26.53 7.93 -6.24
C ARG A 97 25.20 7.22 -6.57
N ARG A 98 24.99 6.88 -7.84
CA ARG A 98 23.71 6.40 -8.37
C ARG A 98 23.13 5.20 -7.63
N ARG A 99 23.92 4.12 -7.40
CA ARG A 99 23.44 2.93 -6.68
C ARG A 99 23.01 3.26 -5.25
N HIS A 100 23.74 4.14 -4.59
CA HIS A 100 23.41 4.56 -3.23
C HIS A 100 22.16 5.44 -3.22
N ALA A 101 22.07 6.39 -4.15
CA ALA A 101 20.88 7.22 -4.33
C ALA A 101 19.62 6.38 -4.67
N ALA A 102 19.74 5.37 -5.53
CA ALA A 102 18.64 4.46 -5.84
C ALA A 102 18.13 3.70 -4.59
N ARG A 103 19.02 3.19 -3.76
CA ARG A 103 18.62 2.51 -2.50
C ARG A 103 17.89 3.46 -1.56
N TRP A 104 18.39 4.67 -1.41
CA TRP A 104 17.74 5.67 -0.55
C TRP A 104 16.43 6.18 -1.13
N SER A 105 16.28 6.29 -2.47
CA SER A 105 14.98 6.63 -3.05
C SER A 105 13.92 5.57 -2.76
N TYR A 106 14.25 4.28 -2.84
CA TYR A 106 13.32 3.20 -2.48
C TYR A 106 12.98 3.20 -0.99
N ALA A 107 13.98 3.41 -0.12
CA ALA A 107 13.73 3.52 1.31
C ALA A 107 12.82 4.71 1.65
N LEU A 108 13.07 5.87 1.05
CA LEU A 108 12.25 7.07 1.22
C LEU A 108 10.82 6.89 0.68
N ILE A 109 10.64 6.19 -0.44
CA ILE A 109 9.30 5.85 -0.96
C ILE A 109 8.52 5.09 0.10
N VAL A 110 9.12 4.07 0.72
CA VAL A 110 8.46 3.29 1.79
C VAL A 110 8.16 4.15 3.01
N VAL A 111 9.13 4.95 3.46
CA VAL A 111 8.96 5.87 4.61
C VAL A 111 7.84 6.87 4.35
N THR A 112 7.82 7.50 3.17
CA THR A 112 6.79 8.48 2.80
C THR A 112 5.40 7.84 2.71
N ILE A 113 5.27 6.62 2.19
CA ILE A 113 3.99 5.89 2.16
C ILE A 113 3.49 5.63 3.58
N ILE A 114 4.37 5.13 4.47
CA ILE A 114 4.01 4.89 5.87
C ILE A 114 3.61 6.20 6.56
N GLN A 115 4.30 7.29 6.29
CA GLN A 115 3.96 8.60 6.85
C GLN A 115 2.59 9.08 6.37
N ILE A 116 2.28 8.96 5.08
CA ILE A 116 0.94 9.27 4.55
C ILE A 116 -0.15 8.46 5.27
N ILE A 117 0.08 7.16 5.49
CA ILE A 117 -0.85 6.30 6.20
C ILE A 117 -1.05 6.79 7.65
N ILE A 118 0.03 7.13 8.35
CA ILE A 118 -0.02 7.64 9.73
C ILE A 118 -0.75 8.97 9.80
N ASP A 119 -0.45 9.89 8.89
CA ASP A 119 -1.10 11.20 8.81
C ASP A 119 -2.61 11.05 8.56
N MET A 120 -3.01 10.09 7.68
CA MET A 120 -4.42 9.76 7.45
C MET A 120 -5.10 9.19 8.71
N MET A 121 -4.38 8.35 9.49
CA MET A 121 -4.91 7.77 10.73
C MET A 121 -5.15 8.84 11.82
N LEU A 122 -4.37 9.91 11.84
CA LEU A 122 -4.46 10.96 12.87
C LEU A 122 -5.38 12.11 12.48
N SER A 123 -5.37 12.51 11.22
CA SER A 123 -5.98 13.77 10.77
C SER A 123 -6.91 13.61 9.56
N GLY A 124 -7.13 12.36 9.10
CA GLY A 124 -7.94 12.11 7.90
C GLY A 124 -7.25 12.57 6.61
N ILE A 125 -8.05 12.91 5.60
CA ILE A 125 -7.55 13.34 4.29
C ILE A 125 -7.72 14.85 4.15
N GLY A 126 -6.61 15.56 4.05
CA GLY A 126 -6.60 17.01 3.97
C GLY A 126 -5.40 17.57 3.22
N SER A 127 -5.29 18.90 3.21
CA SER A 127 -4.20 19.62 2.52
C SER A 127 -2.80 19.26 3.02
N HIS A 128 -2.67 18.76 4.26
CA HIS A 128 -1.41 18.30 4.84
C HIS A 128 -0.79 17.11 4.07
N LEU A 129 -1.60 16.29 3.38
CA LEU A 129 -1.12 15.16 2.58
C LEU A 129 -0.53 15.58 1.23
N ILE A 130 -0.76 16.82 0.76
CA ILE A 130 -0.26 17.27 -0.55
C ILE A 130 1.27 17.22 -0.60
N ARG A 131 1.93 17.69 0.45
CA ARG A 131 3.41 17.71 0.51
C ARG A 131 4.01 16.31 0.41
N PRO A 132 3.66 15.32 1.25
CA PRO A 132 4.20 13.97 1.12
C PRO A 132 3.77 13.26 -0.17
N ALA A 133 2.58 13.54 -0.72
CA ALA A 133 2.15 13.01 -2.01
C ALA A 133 3.02 13.52 -3.16
N VAL A 134 3.33 14.81 -3.21
CA VAL A 134 4.25 15.40 -4.20
C VAL A 134 5.65 14.82 -4.04
N GLN A 135 6.15 14.69 -2.81
CA GLN A 135 7.43 14.04 -2.52
C GLN A 135 7.46 12.61 -3.05
N LEU A 136 6.42 11.83 -2.82
CA LEU A 136 6.31 10.45 -3.30
C LEU A 136 6.39 10.36 -4.83
N VAL A 137 5.66 11.21 -5.55
CA VAL A 137 5.69 11.28 -7.03
C VAL A 137 7.10 11.60 -7.53
N ILE A 138 7.77 12.59 -6.92
CA ILE A 138 9.14 12.96 -7.29
C ILE A 138 10.11 11.81 -7.00
N LEU A 139 10.01 11.15 -5.85
CA LEU A 139 10.88 10.03 -5.50
C LEU A 139 10.70 8.84 -6.45
N ILE A 140 9.46 8.53 -6.85
CA ILE A 140 9.19 7.49 -7.86
C ILE A 140 9.82 7.86 -9.19
N ALA A 141 9.63 9.10 -9.67
CA ALA A 141 10.22 9.56 -10.93
C ALA A 141 11.75 9.54 -10.91
N LEU A 142 12.36 9.94 -9.79
CA LEU A 142 13.80 9.92 -9.61
C LEU A 142 14.35 8.50 -9.47
N SER A 143 13.70 7.61 -8.76
CA SER A 143 14.14 6.21 -8.64
C SER A 143 14.31 5.56 -10.01
N ILE A 144 13.36 5.81 -10.91
CA ILE A 144 13.38 5.31 -12.29
C ILE A 144 14.56 5.89 -13.11
N THR A 145 14.96 7.12 -12.80
CA THR A 145 16.00 7.84 -13.56
C THR A 145 17.40 7.56 -13.03
N VAL A 146 17.52 7.41 -11.71
CA VAL A 146 18.78 7.26 -10.99
C VAL A 146 19.23 5.80 -10.96
N ASP A 147 18.31 4.84 -10.93
CA ASP A 147 18.67 3.41 -10.83
C ASP A 147 19.28 2.87 -12.14
N PRO A 148 20.57 2.48 -12.12
CA PRO A 148 21.22 1.92 -13.29
C PRO A 148 20.60 0.59 -13.74
N SER A 149 20.07 -0.21 -12.81
CA SER A 149 19.52 -1.54 -13.10
C SER A 149 18.23 -1.46 -13.91
N LEU A 150 17.34 -0.51 -13.60
CA LEU A 150 16.11 -0.27 -14.36
C LEU A 150 16.40 0.21 -15.78
N ARG A 151 17.49 0.97 -15.97
CA ARG A 151 17.89 1.41 -17.29
C ARG A 151 18.39 0.26 -18.16
N GLN A 152 19.17 -0.65 -17.58
CA GLN A 152 19.62 -1.88 -18.24
C GLN A 152 18.44 -2.79 -18.60
N GLU A 153 17.46 -2.93 -17.71
CA GLU A 153 16.26 -3.70 -17.98
C GLU A 153 15.43 -3.09 -19.12
N ARG A 154 15.29 -1.75 -19.18
CA ARG A 154 14.62 -1.06 -20.30
C ARG A 154 15.36 -1.26 -21.62
N GLU A 155 16.69 -1.24 -21.60
CA GLU A 155 17.51 -1.45 -22.79
C GLU A 155 17.45 -2.90 -23.27
N LEU A 156 17.47 -3.85 -22.33
CA LEU A 156 17.23 -5.26 -22.60
C LEU A 156 15.84 -5.50 -23.17
N GLN A 157 14.81 -4.88 -22.57
CA GLN A 157 13.43 -4.96 -23.06
C GLN A 157 13.26 -4.33 -24.46
N ARG A 158 13.97 -3.22 -24.77
CA ARG A 158 14.00 -2.65 -26.14
C ARG A 158 14.64 -3.60 -27.13
N ARG A 159 15.75 -4.26 -26.78
CA ARG A 159 16.40 -5.27 -27.61
C ARG A 159 15.50 -6.50 -27.82
N LEU A 160 14.87 -7.00 -26.75
CA LEU A 160 13.95 -8.12 -26.82
C LEU A 160 12.69 -7.82 -27.66
N ARG A 161 12.22 -6.57 -27.67
CA ARG A 161 11.09 -6.13 -28.50
C ARG A 161 11.42 -6.22 -30.00
N ASN A 162 12.68 -6.03 -30.34
CA ASN A 162 13.17 -6.07 -31.72
C ASN A 162 13.65 -7.47 -32.16
N MET A 163 13.65 -8.47 -31.27
CA MET A 163 14.04 -9.84 -31.60
C MET A 163 12.86 -10.64 -32.19
N ILE A 164 13.14 -11.38 -33.27
CA ILE A 164 12.18 -12.21 -34.01
C ILE A 164 11.65 -13.39 -33.16
N ASN A 165 12.42 -13.86 -32.15
CA ASN A 165 12.02 -14.94 -31.25
C ASN A 165 11.34 -14.41 -29.97
N ARG A 166 10.12 -13.92 -30.14
CA ARG A 166 9.27 -13.47 -29.02
C ARG A 166 8.85 -14.60 -28.07
N GLU A 167 8.87 -15.83 -28.50
CA GLU A 167 8.53 -17.00 -27.66
C GLU A 167 9.62 -17.30 -26.64
N ALA A 168 10.88 -17.28 -27.02
CA ALA A 168 12.01 -17.42 -26.08
C ALA A 168 12.08 -16.30 -25.05
N ALA A 169 11.68 -15.05 -25.43
CA ALA A 169 11.57 -13.95 -24.52
C ALA A 169 10.36 -14.10 -23.56
N ARG A 170 9.28 -14.71 -24.00
CA ARG A 170 8.13 -15.08 -23.15
C ARG A 170 8.51 -16.13 -22.13
N ASP A 171 9.22 -17.17 -22.53
CA ASP A 171 9.69 -18.22 -21.64
C ASP A 171 10.71 -17.70 -20.61
N ALA A 172 11.61 -16.83 -21.00
CA ALA A 172 12.54 -16.18 -20.08
C ALA A 172 11.88 -15.21 -19.09
N MET A 173 10.69 -14.65 -19.42
CA MET A 173 9.90 -13.83 -18.49
C MET A 173 8.95 -14.65 -17.62
N LEU A 174 8.57 -15.84 -18.07
CA LEU A 174 7.72 -16.79 -17.35
C LEU A 174 8.54 -17.79 -16.54
N GLY A 175 9.83 -17.91 -16.86
CA GLY A 175 10.74 -18.87 -16.25
C GLY A 175 11.02 -18.51 -14.80
N ARG A 176 10.87 -19.50 -13.95
CA ARG A 176 11.55 -19.53 -12.68
C ARG A 176 13.04 -19.48 -12.96
N ASP A 177 13.78 -18.81 -12.08
CA ASP A 177 15.23 -18.71 -12.21
C ASP A 177 15.85 -20.10 -12.55
N GLU A 178 16.64 -20.14 -13.64
CA GLU A 178 17.36 -21.34 -14.09
C GLU A 178 18.36 -21.87 -13.05
N THR A 179 18.75 -21.03 -12.06
CA THR A 179 19.60 -21.45 -10.93
C THR A 179 18.93 -22.49 -10.04
N GLY A 180 17.67 -22.83 -10.28
CA GLY A 180 16.94 -23.86 -9.55
C GLY A 180 16.41 -23.41 -8.20
N GLU A 181 16.56 -22.16 -7.78
CA GLU A 181 16.02 -21.65 -6.51
C GLU A 181 14.52 -21.34 -6.57
N GLY A 182 13.92 -21.33 -7.76
CA GLY A 182 12.46 -21.28 -7.94
C GLY A 182 11.86 -19.89 -7.92
N PHE A 183 12.65 -18.83 -8.07
CA PHE A 183 12.14 -17.47 -8.14
C PHE A 183 11.40 -17.19 -9.45
N ILE A 184 10.28 -16.47 -9.31
CA ILE A 184 9.62 -15.83 -10.44
C ILE A 184 10.18 -14.41 -10.54
N ARG A 185 10.59 -13.97 -11.73
CA ARG A 185 10.98 -12.58 -11.96
C ARG A 185 9.76 -11.68 -11.80
N LEU A 186 9.75 -10.92 -10.70
CA LEU A 186 8.71 -9.95 -10.41
C LEU A 186 9.07 -8.63 -11.10
N ASN A 187 8.14 -8.10 -11.86
CA ASN A 187 8.21 -6.75 -12.43
C ASN A 187 6.90 -6.01 -12.18
N PHE A 188 6.90 -4.68 -12.33
CA PHE A 188 5.72 -3.87 -12.08
C PHE A 188 4.50 -4.32 -12.89
N PHE A 189 4.69 -4.67 -14.17
CA PHE A 189 3.62 -5.13 -15.03
C PHE A 189 2.95 -6.39 -14.47
N ASN A 190 3.72 -7.39 -14.12
CA ASN A 190 3.17 -8.65 -13.58
C ASN A 190 2.47 -8.41 -12.23
N LEU A 191 3.08 -7.62 -11.35
CA LEU A 191 2.51 -7.31 -10.03
C LEU A 191 1.20 -6.51 -10.16
N PHE A 192 1.17 -5.50 -11.03
CA PHE A 192 -0.04 -4.73 -11.27
C PHE A 192 -1.21 -5.60 -11.75
N TRP A 193 -0.97 -6.45 -12.75
CA TRP A 193 -2.04 -7.31 -13.27
C TRP A 193 -2.42 -8.45 -12.31
N VAL A 194 -1.51 -8.91 -11.47
CA VAL A 194 -1.83 -9.79 -10.34
C VAL A 194 -2.77 -9.07 -9.37
N PHE A 195 -2.47 -7.83 -9.01
CA PHE A 195 -3.34 -7.01 -8.15
C PHE A 195 -4.74 -6.88 -8.75
N VAL A 196 -4.86 -6.41 -9.99
CA VAL A 196 -6.15 -6.20 -10.66
C VAL A 196 -6.96 -7.49 -10.76
N ALA A 197 -6.33 -8.57 -11.27
CA ALA A 197 -7.02 -9.86 -11.43
C ALA A 197 -7.49 -10.44 -10.09
N CYS A 198 -6.65 -10.36 -9.05
CA CYS A 198 -7.01 -10.87 -7.73
C CYS A 198 -8.03 -9.99 -7.00
N SER A 199 -8.04 -8.67 -7.25
CA SER A 199 -9.10 -7.79 -6.74
C SER A 199 -10.48 -8.16 -7.30
N VAL A 200 -10.55 -8.53 -8.57
CA VAL A 200 -11.80 -8.98 -9.20
C VAL A 200 -12.18 -10.40 -8.77
N ILE A 201 -11.25 -11.34 -8.84
CA ILE A 201 -11.49 -12.74 -8.49
C ILE A 201 -11.88 -12.85 -7.01
N GLY A 202 -11.18 -12.13 -6.14
CA GLY A 202 -11.46 -12.10 -4.71
C GLY A 202 -12.86 -11.57 -4.40
N LEU A 203 -13.26 -10.47 -5.04
CA LEU A 203 -14.62 -9.95 -4.93
C LEU A 203 -15.68 -11.00 -5.31
N VAL A 204 -15.49 -11.65 -6.45
CA VAL A 204 -16.44 -12.69 -6.92
C VAL A 204 -16.52 -13.85 -5.93
N LEU A 205 -15.37 -14.32 -5.44
CA LEU A 205 -15.32 -15.41 -4.46
C LEU A 205 -15.97 -15.02 -3.14
N GLU A 206 -15.73 -13.80 -2.65
CA GLU A 206 -16.33 -13.31 -1.41
C GLU A 206 -17.84 -13.14 -1.53
N THR A 207 -18.32 -12.58 -2.64
CA THR A 207 -19.75 -12.46 -2.91
C THR A 207 -20.44 -13.83 -2.97
N ILE A 208 -19.83 -14.81 -3.64
CA ILE A 208 -20.34 -16.19 -3.67
C ILE A 208 -20.30 -16.81 -2.27
N TRP A 209 -19.22 -16.63 -1.52
CA TRP A 209 -19.10 -17.14 -0.16
C TRP A 209 -20.19 -16.57 0.74
N HIS A 210 -20.43 -15.26 0.68
CA HIS A 210 -21.50 -14.63 1.44
C HIS A 210 -22.87 -15.23 1.08
N MET A 211 -23.16 -15.31 -0.21
CA MET A 211 -24.46 -15.78 -0.71
C MET A 211 -24.71 -17.27 -0.47
N VAL A 212 -23.67 -18.09 -0.28
CA VAL A 212 -23.80 -19.54 -0.08
C VAL A 212 -23.64 -19.94 1.38
N VAL A 213 -22.75 -19.27 2.13
CA VAL A 213 -22.31 -19.70 3.47
C VAL A 213 -22.77 -18.77 4.58
N VAL A 214 -22.64 -17.45 4.38
CA VAL A 214 -22.92 -16.48 5.44
C VAL A 214 -24.43 -16.21 5.54
N GLU A 215 -25.04 -15.79 4.43
CA GLU A 215 -26.49 -15.56 4.31
C GLU A 215 -27.01 -16.20 3.03
N PRO A 216 -27.44 -17.48 3.08
CA PRO A 216 -27.87 -18.21 1.90
C PRO A 216 -29.00 -17.52 1.13
N GLY A 217 -28.74 -17.24 -0.15
CA GLY A 217 -29.68 -16.59 -1.06
C GLY A 217 -29.69 -15.06 -1.03
N VAL A 218 -28.95 -14.41 -0.13
CA VAL A 218 -28.88 -12.95 -0.04
C VAL A 218 -27.63 -12.46 -0.78
N TYR A 219 -27.86 -11.65 -1.82
CA TYR A 219 -26.76 -10.93 -2.50
C TYR A 219 -26.34 -9.72 -1.70
N GLN A 220 -25.05 -9.57 -1.48
CA GLN A 220 -24.46 -8.37 -0.90
C GLN A 220 -23.27 -7.92 -1.75
N ASP A 221 -23.21 -6.62 -2.12
CA ASP A 221 -22.03 -6.06 -2.79
C ASP A 221 -20.85 -6.01 -1.80
N ARG A 222 -19.76 -6.65 -2.19
CA ARG A 222 -18.51 -6.74 -1.41
C ARG A 222 -17.39 -5.90 -2.02
N ALA A 223 -17.76 -4.95 -2.89
CA ALA A 223 -16.76 -4.07 -3.50
C ALA A 223 -16.07 -3.19 -2.43
N GLY A 224 -14.79 -2.98 -2.61
CA GLY A 224 -13.96 -2.16 -1.73
C GLY A 224 -13.43 -0.89 -2.41
N LEU A 225 -13.83 -0.62 -3.66
CA LEU A 225 -13.57 0.65 -4.37
C LEU A 225 -14.88 1.29 -4.80
N LEU A 226 -14.81 2.62 -4.98
CA LEU A 226 -15.96 3.43 -5.37
C LEU A 226 -16.49 3.02 -6.76
N PHE A 227 -15.59 2.70 -7.68
CA PHE A 227 -15.94 2.27 -9.04
C PHE A 227 -15.45 0.86 -9.34
N GLY A 228 -16.19 0.19 -10.23
CA GLY A 228 -15.82 -1.12 -10.75
C GLY A 228 -15.92 -2.29 -9.75
N PRO A 229 -15.67 -3.51 -10.23
CA PRO A 229 -15.82 -4.74 -9.44
C PRO A 229 -14.49 -5.10 -8.76
N PHE A 230 -14.01 -4.27 -7.85
CA PHE A 230 -12.72 -4.46 -7.20
C PHE A 230 -12.84 -4.55 -5.68
N SER A 231 -12.20 -5.57 -5.11
CA SER A 231 -11.94 -5.66 -3.67
C SER A 231 -10.41 -5.63 -3.43
N PRO A 232 -9.84 -4.44 -3.12
CA PRO A 232 -8.40 -4.23 -3.05
C PRO A 232 -7.67 -5.13 -2.06
N ILE A 233 -8.34 -5.55 -0.99
CA ILE A 233 -7.75 -6.43 0.03
C ILE A 233 -7.21 -7.72 -0.59
N TYR A 234 -7.95 -8.32 -1.53
CA TYR A 234 -7.49 -9.53 -2.22
C TYR A 234 -6.34 -9.26 -3.18
N GLY A 235 -6.37 -8.10 -3.85
CA GLY A 235 -5.27 -7.64 -4.71
C GLY A 235 -3.97 -7.44 -3.92
N PHE A 236 -4.03 -6.69 -2.82
CA PHE A 236 -2.87 -6.45 -1.95
C PHE A 236 -2.43 -7.73 -1.24
N GLY A 237 -3.37 -8.57 -0.78
CA GLY A 237 -3.07 -9.88 -0.22
C GLY A 237 -2.30 -10.77 -1.20
N ALA A 238 -2.73 -10.83 -2.47
CA ALA A 238 -2.05 -11.57 -3.51
C ALA A 238 -0.66 -11.00 -3.82
N LEU A 239 -0.49 -9.67 -3.84
CA LEU A 239 0.82 -9.03 -3.98
C LEU A 239 1.75 -9.40 -2.82
N LEU A 240 1.27 -9.27 -1.59
CA LEU A 240 2.03 -9.57 -0.39
C LEU A 240 2.48 -11.03 -0.38
N MET A 241 1.56 -11.97 -0.67
CA MET A 241 1.89 -13.39 -0.81
C MET A 241 2.86 -13.65 -1.95
N THR A 242 2.71 -12.96 -3.09
CA THR A 242 3.62 -13.12 -4.23
C THR A 242 5.04 -12.71 -3.87
N VAL A 243 5.22 -11.55 -3.24
CA VAL A 243 6.53 -11.03 -2.88
C VAL A 243 7.16 -11.85 -1.75
N ALA A 244 6.40 -12.13 -0.69
CA ALA A 244 6.91 -12.83 0.48
C ALA A 244 7.22 -14.31 0.21
N LEU A 245 6.31 -15.02 -0.49
CA LEU A 245 6.44 -16.46 -0.70
C LEU A 245 7.33 -16.82 -1.91
N ASN A 246 7.70 -15.88 -2.74
CA ASN A 246 8.51 -16.13 -3.93
C ASN A 246 9.79 -16.93 -3.61
N ARG A 247 10.43 -16.63 -2.47
CA ARG A 247 11.63 -17.34 -1.99
C ARG A 247 11.35 -18.70 -1.34
N PHE A 248 10.09 -18.96 -0.97
CA PHE A 248 9.68 -20.18 -0.26
C PHE A 248 9.16 -21.28 -1.19
N TYR A 249 9.10 -21.05 -2.49
CA TYR A 249 8.46 -21.94 -3.44
C TYR A 249 8.85 -23.42 -3.31
N LYS A 250 10.15 -23.71 -3.09
CA LYS A 250 10.67 -25.08 -2.91
C LYS A 250 10.67 -25.59 -1.48
N LYS A 251 10.30 -24.74 -0.52
CA LYS A 251 10.28 -25.13 0.90
C LYS A 251 9.17 -26.14 1.20
N ASN A 252 9.24 -26.77 2.36
CA ASN A 252 8.21 -27.69 2.84
C ASN A 252 6.82 -27.02 2.78
N PRO A 253 5.77 -27.73 2.30
CA PRO A 253 4.40 -27.21 2.26
C PRO A 253 3.92 -26.66 3.61
N ILE A 254 4.27 -27.29 4.72
CA ILE A 254 3.89 -26.85 6.06
C ILE A 254 4.49 -25.48 6.37
N ILE A 255 5.76 -25.24 5.99
CA ILE A 255 6.42 -23.94 6.19
C ILE A 255 5.71 -22.87 5.36
N ILE A 256 5.39 -23.16 4.08
CA ILE A 256 4.66 -22.23 3.22
C ILE A 256 3.29 -21.92 3.82
N PHE A 257 2.56 -22.93 4.26
CA PHE A 257 1.27 -22.79 4.93
C PHE A 257 1.37 -21.87 6.15
N MET A 258 2.29 -22.16 7.09
CA MET A 258 2.44 -21.38 8.32
C MET A 258 2.84 -19.93 8.05
N VAL A 259 3.81 -19.71 7.16
CA VAL A 259 4.21 -18.35 6.77
C VAL A 259 3.05 -17.59 6.12
N SER A 260 2.28 -18.26 5.26
CA SER A 260 1.11 -17.65 4.61
C SER A 260 0.00 -17.33 5.59
N ALA A 261 -0.28 -18.23 6.53
CA ALA A 261 -1.27 -18.04 7.59
C ALA A 261 -0.93 -16.81 8.46
N CYS A 262 0.34 -16.70 8.88
CA CYS A 262 0.81 -15.56 9.66
C CYS A 262 0.72 -14.25 8.86
N ILE A 263 1.20 -14.24 7.61
CA ILE A 263 1.16 -13.04 6.76
C ILE A 263 -0.27 -12.60 6.49
N GLY A 264 -1.17 -13.54 6.15
CA GLY A 264 -2.56 -13.22 5.86
C GLY A 264 -3.31 -12.71 7.08
N ALA A 265 -3.16 -13.36 8.24
CA ALA A 265 -3.78 -12.92 9.49
C ALA A 265 -3.29 -11.52 9.91
N LEU A 266 -1.99 -11.26 9.86
CA LEU A 266 -1.44 -9.93 10.18
C LEU A 266 -1.90 -8.87 9.19
N PHE A 267 -2.03 -9.22 7.91
CA PHE A 267 -2.54 -8.31 6.89
C PHE A 267 -4.01 -7.95 7.12
N GLU A 268 -4.88 -8.93 7.45
CA GLU A 268 -6.27 -8.65 7.85
C GLU A 268 -6.35 -7.71 9.04
N VAL A 269 -5.57 -7.99 10.10
CA VAL A 269 -5.52 -7.13 11.28
C VAL A 269 -5.09 -5.71 10.91
N ALA A 270 -4.04 -5.57 10.11
CA ALA A 270 -3.52 -4.26 9.70
C ALA A 270 -4.55 -3.46 8.89
N VAL A 271 -5.25 -4.11 7.94
CA VAL A 271 -6.27 -3.44 7.11
C VAL A 271 -7.49 -3.07 7.94
N ALA A 272 -8.02 -3.99 8.76
CA ALA A 272 -9.15 -3.71 9.63
C ALA A 272 -8.84 -2.58 10.61
N TRP A 273 -7.65 -2.62 11.20
CA TRP A 273 -7.21 -1.59 12.13
C TRP A 273 -7.03 -0.23 11.46
N PHE A 274 -6.43 -0.19 10.26
CA PHE A 274 -6.30 1.04 9.47
C PHE A 274 -7.67 1.65 9.16
N LEU A 275 -8.63 0.87 8.65
CA LEU A 275 -9.97 1.35 8.31
C LEU A 275 -10.72 1.87 9.54
N GLN A 276 -10.64 1.15 10.66
CA GLN A 276 -11.32 1.52 11.89
C GLN A 276 -10.75 2.80 12.49
N ILE A 277 -9.42 2.91 12.59
CA ILE A 277 -8.78 4.08 13.22
C ILE A 277 -8.90 5.32 12.32
N SER A 278 -8.75 5.17 11.00
CA SER A 278 -8.77 6.30 10.06
C SER A 278 -10.18 6.82 9.78
N PHE A 279 -11.14 5.93 9.63
CA PHE A 279 -12.47 6.25 9.10
C PHE A 279 -13.62 5.71 9.96
N GLY A 280 -13.33 5.12 11.12
CA GLY A 280 -14.36 4.47 11.94
C GLY A 280 -15.03 3.27 11.24
N VAL A 281 -14.46 2.76 10.15
CA VAL A 281 -15.07 1.71 9.33
C VAL A 281 -14.78 0.34 9.94
N VAL A 282 -15.83 -0.40 10.28
CA VAL A 282 -15.78 -1.83 10.61
C VAL A 282 -16.27 -2.60 9.39
N ALA A 283 -15.34 -3.26 8.68
CA ALA A 283 -15.63 -4.02 7.47
C ALA A 283 -15.95 -5.50 7.76
N TRP A 284 -15.44 -6.04 8.87
CA TRP A 284 -15.72 -7.39 9.40
C TRP A 284 -15.43 -7.47 10.88
N ASP A 285 -16.12 -8.40 11.57
CA ASP A 285 -15.90 -8.71 12.97
C ASP A 285 -16.06 -10.23 13.23
N TYR A 286 -14.99 -10.85 13.74
CA TYR A 286 -14.93 -12.28 14.06
C TYR A 286 -15.04 -12.58 15.56
N ASN A 287 -15.46 -11.64 16.41
CA ASN A 287 -15.59 -11.86 17.86
C ASN A 287 -16.61 -12.97 18.21
N HIS A 288 -17.57 -13.22 17.30
CA HIS A 288 -18.56 -14.28 17.45
C HIS A 288 -18.03 -15.69 17.13
N MET A 289 -16.84 -15.79 16.51
CA MET A 289 -16.25 -17.06 16.10
C MET A 289 -15.84 -17.91 17.29
N ARG A 290 -16.07 -19.22 17.18
CA ARG A 290 -15.73 -20.19 18.22
C ARG A 290 -14.91 -21.34 17.63
N LEU A 291 -13.93 -21.79 18.41
CA LEU A 291 -13.09 -22.96 18.11
C LEU A 291 -13.32 -23.99 19.19
N PHE A 292 -13.82 -25.18 18.83
CA PHE A 292 -14.17 -26.27 19.78
C PHE A 292 -15.11 -25.81 20.93
N GLY A 293 -16.05 -24.93 20.65
CA GLY A 293 -17.02 -24.42 21.63
C GLY A 293 -16.51 -23.28 22.54
N MET A 294 -15.21 -22.96 22.50
CA MET A 294 -14.59 -21.81 23.19
C MET A 294 -14.47 -20.61 22.24
N PRO A 295 -14.37 -19.38 22.76
CA PRO A 295 -14.02 -18.23 21.93
C PRO A 295 -12.73 -18.49 21.14
N ASP A 296 -12.69 -18.07 19.86
CA ASP A 296 -11.51 -18.26 19.02
C ASP A 296 -10.31 -17.50 19.59
N PRO A 297 -9.17 -18.18 19.91
CA PRO A 297 -8.06 -17.52 20.60
C PRO A 297 -7.38 -16.44 19.77
N ILE A 298 -7.36 -16.56 18.44
CA ILE A 298 -6.81 -15.55 17.54
C ILE A 298 -7.76 -14.36 17.45
N ALA A 299 -9.07 -14.61 17.38
CA ALA A 299 -10.06 -13.52 17.38
C ALA A 299 -10.00 -12.73 18.69
N VAL A 300 -9.91 -13.39 19.84
CA VAL A 300 -9.77 -12.72 21.15
C VAL A 300 -8.46 -11.90 21.20
N LEU A 301 -7.33 -12.45 20.72
CA LEU A 301 -6.05 -11.77 20.74
C LEU A 301 -6.03 -10.49 19.90
N PHE A 302 -6.70 -10.50 18.75
CA PHE A 302 -6.70 -9.38 17.80
C PHE A 302 -8.03 -8.60 17.77
N GLY A 303 -8.88 -8.79 18.79
CA GLY A 303 -10.15 -8.03 18.91
C GLY A 303 -11.08 -8.23 17.71
N GLY A 304 -11.24 -9.48 17.25
CA GLY A 304 -12.15 -9.85 16.16
C GLY A 304 -11.68 -9.47 14.76
N ARG A 305 -10.47 -8.92 14.59
CA ARG A 305 -9.98 -8.46 13.27
C ARG A 305 -9.46 -9.58 12.38
N THR A 306 -9.18 -10.75 12.95
CA THR A 306 -8.87 -12.02 12.26
C THR A 306 -9.25 -13.17 13.18
N CYS A 307 -9.28 -14.41 12.68
CA CYS A 307 -9.55 -15.60 13.48
C CYS A 307 -8.76 -16.82 12.98
N THR A 308 -8.73 -17.89 13.78
CA THR A 308 -8.01 -19.13 13.45
C THR A 308 -8.44 -19.73 12.11
N MET A 309 -9.74 -19.71 11.81
CA MET A 309 -10.27 -20.23 10.56
C MET A 309 -9.73 -19.44 9.35
N PHE A 310 -9.81 -18.11 9.39
CA PHE A 310 -9.31 -17.28 8.29
C PHE A 310 -7.79 -17.30 8.16
N ALA A 311 -7.05 -17.37 9.28
CA ALA A 311 -5.61 -17.63 9.23
C ALA A 311 -5.29 -18.95 8.51
N GLY A 312 -6.06 -20.02 8.78
CA GLY A 312 -5.94 -21.29 8.08
C GLY A 312 -6.27 -21.20 6.59
N ILE A 313 -7.31 -20.44 6.22
CA ILE A 313 -7.67 -20.16 4.82
C ILE A 313 -6.51 -19.44 4.11
N TRP A 314 -5.93 -18.39 4.71
CA TRP A 314 -4.75 -17.71 4.17
C TRP A 314 -3.56 -18.66 3.99
N GLY A 315 -3.36 -19.60 4.91
CA GLY A 315 -2.34 -20.65 4.80
C GLY A 315 -2.54 -21.53 3.56
N CYS A 316 -3.76 -22.04 3.36
CA CYS A 316 -4.13 -22.86 2.20
C CYS A 316 -4.02 -22.05 0.89
N LEU A 317 -4.54 -20.81 0.90
CA LEU A 317 -4.49 -19.94 -0.27
C LEU A 317 -3.04 -19.62 -0.66
N GLY A 318 -2.17 -19.29 0.28
CA GLY A 318 -0.77 -19.00 -0.02
C GLY A 318 -0.02 -20.20 -0.58
N LEU A 319 -0.28 -21.41 -0.07
CA LEU A 319 0.29 -22.64 -0.61
C LEU A 319 -0.20 -22.92 -2.05
N ALA A 320 -1.51 -22.81 -2.30
CA ALA A 320 -2.10 -22.95 -3.61
C ALA A 320 -1.62 -21.83 -4.56
N TRP A 321 -1.53 -20.62 -4.05
CA TRP A 321 -1.09 -19.43 -4.78
C TRP A 321 0.29 -19.62 -5.38
N ILE A 322 1.29 -19.80 -4.53
CA ILE A 322 2.68 -19.79 -5.01
C ILE A 322 3.01 -20.98 -5.92
N ARG A 323 2.37 -22.14 -5.71
CA ARG A 323 2.67 -23.35 -6.46
C ARG A 323 1.83 -23.53 -7.74
N VAL A 324 0.59 -23.05 -7.72
CA VAL A 324 -0.39 -23.40 -8.73
C VAL A 324 -1.01 -22.18 -9.40
N LEU A 325 -1.56 -21.25 -8.60
CA LEU A 325 -2.38 -20.16 -9.13
C LEU A 325 -1.54 -19.07 -9.78
N LEU A 326 -0.50 -18.60 -9.09
CA LEU A 326 0.37 -17.53 -9.58
C LEU A 326 1.04 -17.87 -10.93
N PRO A 327 1.66 -19.05 -11.12
CA PRO A 327 2.24 -19.39 -12.42
C PRO A 327 1.22 -19.42 -13.56
N ARG A 328 -0.01 -19.91 -13.28
CA ARG A 328 -1.08 -19.93 -14.29
C ARG A 328 -1.58 -18.53 -14.62
N LEU A 329 -1.77 -17.68 -13.59
CA LEU A 329 -2.20 -16.31 -13.77
C LEU A 329 -1.15 -15.51 -14.55
N LEU A 330 0.14 -15.63 -14.22
CA LEU A 330 1.22 -14.97 -14.96
C LEU A 330 1.26 -15.43 -16.42
N LYS A 331 1.02 -16.71 -16.68
CA LYS A 331 0.91 -17.22 -18.06
C LYS A 331 -0.24 -16.56 -18.83
N LEU A 332 -1.37 -16.30 -18.16
CA LEU A 332 -2.50 -15.59 -18.76
C LEU A 332 -2.17 -14.10 -18.97
N ILE A 333 -1.63 -13.42 -17.96
CA ILE A 333 -1.23 -12.00 -18.02
C ILE A 333 -0.23 -11.77 -19.16
N ASN A 334 0.71 -12.68 -19.35
CA ASN A 334 1.72 -12.56 -20.40
C ASN A 334 1.19 -12.79 -21.83
N ARG A 335 -0.09 -13.17 -22.01
CA ARG A 335 -0.76 -13.13 -23.32
C ARG A 335 -1.08 -11.71 -23.80
N ILE A 336 -1.04 -10.71 -22.92
CA ILE A 336 -1.22 -9.30 -23.29
C ILE A 336 -0.12 -8.91 -24.29
N PRO A 337 -0.47 -8.44 -25.50
CA PRO A 337 0.50 -8.12 -26.56
C PRO A 337 1.49 -7.03 -26.10
N TRP A 338 2.75 -7.15 -26.46
CA TRP A 338 3.82 -6.20 -26.09
C TRP A 338 3.54 -4.77 -26.54
N THR A 339 2.85 -4.59 -27.66
CA THR A 339 2.49 -3.27 -28.20
C THR A 339 1.57 -2.47 -27.28
N TRP A 340 0.65 -3.15 -26.59
CA TRP A 340 -0.32 -2.54 -25.70
C TRP A 340 0.09 -2.58 -24.21
N ARG A 341 1.04 -3.45 -23.89
CA ARG A 341 1.41 -3.77 -22.52
C ARG A 341 1.68 -2.54 -21.65
N TYR A 342 2.55 -1.63 -22.11
CA TYR A 342 2.93 -0.45 -21.33
C TYR A 342 1.81 0.59 -21.26
N SER A 343 1.20 0.91 -22.40
CA SER A 343 0.13 1.93 -22.46
C SER A 343 -1.08 1.49 -21.64
N LEU A 344 -1.52 0.25 -21.82
CA LEU A 344 -2.66 -0.31 -21.08
C LEU A 344 -2.39 -0.32 -19.57
N THR A 345 -1.22 -0.85 -19.15
CA THR A 345 -0.86 -0.88 -17.73
C THR A 345 -0.76 0.51 -17.12
N SER A 346 -0.16 1.47 -17.84
CA SER A 346 -0.05 2.85 -17.33
C SER A 346 -1.42 3.51 -17.17
N ILE A 347 -2.29 3.37 -18.16
CA ILE A 347 -3.67 3.93 -18.10
C ILE A 347 -4.45 3.27 -16.97
N CYS A 348 -4.45 1.93 -16.90
CA CYS A 348 -5.17 1.21 -15.85
C CYS A 348 -4.60 1.52 -14.46
N THR A 349 -3.28 1.67 -14.32
CA THR A 349 -2.68 2.08 -13.04
C THR A 349 -3.15 3.47 -12.62
N LEU A 350 -3.18 4.42 -13.55
CA LEU A 350 -3.66 5.78 -13.27
C LEU A 350 -5.13 5.76 -12.84
N LEU A 351 -5.98 5.03 -13.57
CA LEU A 351 -7.41 4.92 -13.22
C LEU A 351 -7.61 4.27 -11.85
N MET A 352 -6.89 3.19 -11.54
CA MET A 352 -6.95 2.53 -10.24
C MET A 352 -6.45 3.43 -9.09
N LEU A 353 -5.43 4.26 -9.34
CA LEU A 353 -4.97 5.24 -8.36
C LEU A 353 -6.01 6.33 -8.11
N ILE A 354 -6.63 6.85 -9.16
CA ILE A 354 -7.71 7.84 -9.04
C ILE A 354 -8.88 7.25 -8.26
N ASP A 355 -9.33 6.06 -8.61
CA ASP A 355 -10.41 5.36 -7.90
C ASP A 355 -10.07 5.10 -6.43
N GLY A 356 -8.85 4.65 -6.14
CA GLY A 356 -8.39 4.45 -4.78
C GLY A 356 -8.39 5.75 -3.95
N VAL A 357 -7.89 6.85 -4.51
CA VAL A 357 -7.90 8.17 -3.85
C VAL A 357 -9.33 8.65 -3.64
N MET A 358 -10.19 8.54 -4.66
CA MET A 358 -11.60 8.91 -4.54
C MET A 358 -12.34 8.06 -3.51
N THR A 359 -12.04 6.76 -3.45
CA THR A 359 -12.61 5.85 -2.44
C THR A 359 -12.24 6.29 -1.03
N LEU A 360 -10.95 6.51 -0.77
CA LEU A 360 -10.51 6.96 0.55
C LEU A 360 -11.12 8.30 0.94
N GLN A 361 -11.17 9.26 0.01
CA GLN A 361 -11.79 10.57 0.25
C GLN A 361 -13.30 10.45 0.49
N SER A 362 -13.99 9.55 -0.23
CA SER A 362 -15.43 9.34 0.00
C SER A 362 -15.71 8.70 1.37
N LEU A 363 -14.86 7.77 1.82
CA LEU A 363 -14.94 7.20 3.18
C LEU A 363 -14.71 8.27 4.25
N ASP A 364 -13.76 9.17 4.01
CA ASP A 364 -13.46 10.28 4.89
C ASP A 364 -14.64 11.25 5.04
N CYS A 365 -15.17 11.72 3.93
CA CYS A 365 -16.36 12.59 3.93
C CYS A 365 -17.61 11.88 4.49
N TRP A 366 -17.73 10.57 4.29
CA TRP A 366 -18.82 9.80 4.89
C TRP A 366 -18.67 9.71 6.40
N PHE A 367 -17.46 9.44 6.91
CA PHE A 367 -17.17 9.48 8.33
C PHE A 367 -17.50 10.85 8.96
N GLU A 368 -17.10 11.95 8.32
CA GLU A 368 -17.37 13.30 8.80
C GLU A 368 -18.88 13.58 8.91
N ARG A 369 -19.66 13.23 7.87
CA ARG A 369 -21.12 13.40 7.89
C ARG A 369 -21.81 12.56 8.97
N VAL A 370 -21.41 11.28 9.12
CA VAL A 370 -21.94 10.40 10.18
C VAL A 370 -21.53 10.92 11.57
N SER A 371 -20.40 11.61 11.69
CA SER A 371 -19.97 12.29 12.92
C SER A 371 -20.69 13.62 13.18
N GLY A 372 -21.59 14.05 12.30
CA GLY A 372 -22.36 15.29 12.44
C GLY A 372 -21.65 16.54 11.93
N LEU A 373 -20.50 16.40 11.28
CA LEU A 373 -19.76 17.52 10.70
C LEU A 373 -20.40 17.96 9.37
N THR A 374 -20.49 19.26 9.15
CA THR A 374 -21.03 19.84 7.91
C THR A 374 -19.91 20.04 6.87
N PRO A 375 -20.16 19.74 5.57
CA PRO A 375 -19.17 19.94 4.52
C PRO A 375 -18.73 21.40 4.39
N GLN A 376 -17.49 21.71 4.72
CA GLN A 376 -16.93 23.08 4.71
C GLN A 376 -16.19 23.39 3.40
N THR A 377 -15.43 22.43 2.88
CA THR A 377 -14.62 22.61 1.69
C THR A 377 -15.39 22.28 0.41
N HIS A 378 -14.94 22.84 -0.74
CA HIS A 378 -15.50 22.47 -2.04
C HIS A 378 -15.38 20.97 -2.37
N VAL A 379 -14.36 20.31 -1.83
CA VAL A 379 -14.15 18.87 -2.00
C VAL A 379 -15.22 18.10 -1.23
N GLU A 380 -15.43 18.41 0.04
CA GLU A 380 -16.46 17.78 0.89
C GLU A 380 -17.87 18.02 0.32
N GLN A 381 -18.17 19.24 -0.17
CA GLN A 381 -19.43 19.57 -0.83
C GLN A 381 -19.63 18.73 -2.11
N PHE A 382 -18.56 18.53 -2.92
CA PHE A 382 -18.62 17.66 -4.08
C PHE A 382 -18.96 16.22 -3.70
N TYR A 383 -18.29 15.67 -2.68
CA TYR A 383 -18.56 14.29 -2.22
C TYR A 383 -19.93 14.15 -1.56
N ALA A 384 -20.40 15.16 -0.83
CA ALA A 384 -21.74 15.15 -0.25
C ALA A 384 -22.85 15.18 -1.32
N ALA A 385 -22.62 15.85 -2.44
CA ALA A 385 -23.57 15.96 -3.53
C ALA A 385 -23.61 14.72 -4.45
N HIS A 386 -22.49 14.00 -4.61
CA HIS A 386 -22.39 12.91 -5.59
C HIS A 386 -22.26 11.52 -4.96
N PHE A 387 -21.82 11.45 -3.70
CA PHE A 387 -21.60 10.22 -2.93
C PHE A 387 -22.18 10.41 -1.53
N ASP A 388 -23.49 10.63 -1.49
CA ASP A 388 -24.24 10.81 -0.24
C ASP A 388 -24.27 9.52 0.61
N ASP A 389 -24.87 9.57 1.76
CA ASP A 389 -24.89 8.46 2.71
C ASP A 389 -25.64 7.25 2.16
N ASP A 390 -26.72 7.47 1.41
CA ASP A 390 -27.49 6.39 0.78
C ASP A 390 -26.65 5.69 -0.29
N TYR A 391 -25.94 6.46 -1.13
CA TYR A 391 -25.01 5.92 -2.11
C TYR A 391 -23.89 5.10 -1.44
N MET A 392 -23.28 5.65 -0.39
CA MET A 392 -22.19 4.99 0.33
C MET A 392 -22.63 3.69 1.01
N GLN A 393 -23.79 3.68 1.66
CA GLN A 393 -24.39 2.47 2.25
C GLN A 393 -24.74 1.43 1.19
N HIS A 394 -25.25 1.87 0.03
CA HIS A 394 -25.56 0.95 -1.07
C HIS A 394 -24.31 0.38 -1.72
N ARG A 395 -23.24 1.18 -1.83
CA ARG A 395 -21.98 0.75 -2.42
C ARG A 395 -21.13 -0.12 -1.48
N PHE A 396 -21.08 0.23 -0.22
CA PHE A 396 -20.27 -0.45 0.80
C PHE A 396 -21.14 -1.19 1.81
N GLN A 397 -21.99 -2.07 1.31
CA GLN A 397 -23.01 -2.79 2.12
C GLN A 397 -22.42 -3.62 3.27
N SER A 398 -21.15 -4.01 3.19
CA SER A 398 -20.45 -4.75 4.23
C SER A 398 -19.79 -3.87 5.29
N MET A 399 -19.84 -2.53 5.14
CA MET A 399 -19.12 -1.60 6.01
C MET A 399 -20.12 -0.87 6.92
N THR A 400 -19.70 -0.70 8.17
CA THR A 400 -20.42 0.12 9.16
C THR A 400 -19.48 1.18 9.70
N ILE A 401 -19.91 2.44 9.81
CA ILE A 401 -19.11 3.51 10.40
C ILE A 401 -19.47 3.65 11.87
N THR A 402 -18.45 3.59 12.73
CA THR A 402 -18.55 3.78 14.18
C THR A 402 -17.58 4.91 14.59
N PRO A 403 -18.04 6.17 14.63
CA PRO A 403 -17.18 7.32 14.92
C PRO A 403 -16.39 7.22 16.23
N GLN A 404 -16.94 6.56 17.25
CA GLN A 404 -16.32 6.40 18.56
C GLN A 404 -15.05 5.52 18.52
N ASP A 405 -14.86 4.71 17.47
CA ASP A 405 -13.72 3.79 17.37
C ASP A 405 -12.50 4.42 16.68
N THR A 406 -12.58 5.68 16.26
CA THR A 406 -11.47 6.38 15.62
C THR A 406 -10.48 6.95 16.62
N SER A 407 -9.23 7.15 16.18
CA SER A 407 -8.23 7.94 16.92
C SER A 407 -8.04 9.33 16.34
N ARG A 408 -8.95 9.81 15.52
CA ARG A 408 -8.91 11.16 14.97
C ARG A 408 -9.04 12.19 16.08
N VAL A 409 -8.22 13.22 15.98
CA VAL A 409 -8.33 14.41 16.80
C VAL A 409 -9.36 15.32 16.14
N LEU A 410 -10.62 15.23 16.57
CA LEU A 410 -11.64 16.22 16.20
C LEU A 410 -11.39 17.45 17.07
N SER A 411 -11.18 18.61 16.44
CA SER A 411 -11.03 19.86 17.21
C SER A 411 -12.35 20.20 17.88
N ALA A 412 -12.29 20.75 19.09
CA ALA A 412 -13.50 21.18 19.82
C ALA A 412 -14.31 22.26 19.07
N GLU A 413 -13.71 22.93 18.10
CA GLU A 413 -14.37 23.87 17.18
C GLU A 413 -15.25 23.16 16.15
N ASP A 414 -14.89 21.93 15.73
CA ASP A 414 -15.65 21.15 14.76
C ASP A 414 -16.89 20.48 15.37
N SER A 415 -16.93 20.32 16.70
CA SER A 415 -18.07 19.71 17.43
C SER A 415 -19.09 20.72 17.93
N ALA A 416 -18.87 22.02 17.75
CA ALA A 416 -19.76 23.10 18.21
C ALA A 416 -20.47 23.84 17.06
N ALA A 417 -20.28 23.46 15.80
CA ALA A 417 -20.95 23.99 14.62
C ALA A 417 -22.06 23.04 14.17
#